data_5d02bb5bee7442f5508cded5b3835be6
#
_entry.id   5d02bb5bee7442f5508cded5b3835be6
#
_cell.length_a   1.000
_cell.length_b   1.000
_cell.length_c   1.000
_cell.angle_alpha   90.00
_cell.angle_beta   90.00
_cell.angle_gamma   90.00
#
_symmetry.space_group_name_H-M   'P 1'
#
loop_
_entity.id
_entity.type
_entity.pdbx_description
1 polymer ?
#
loop_
_entity_poly.entity_id
_entity_poly.type
_entity_poly.pdbx_seq_one_letter_code
_entity_poly.pdbx_strand_id
1 'polypeptide(L)'
;MKTFYRVIALVLFAVNTQAQKPPGHISGQAIYNLTQQFVATAPHRYVGSPDHARAEEFLKAHFAPEIAKGTFETDSFSASTPIGLVAMRNYIVRYPGRKDGVIVLASHYETNYPLKDIDFVGANDGACTTALLIEIGEYLRTHPPDGYSVWLVFDDGEEAIKEWSDSDSLYGTRHLAAKWSKDGTIPKIKAFLLADMIGDKDLNIDRDSNSTPWLLDMLKVAAKNTGHASYVFKNEQTVNDDHLPFKQRNVPVLDLIDIDYGPHTAQTPDGYHHTAQDTMDKISAKSLQISAELFMEMIRLINLRE
;
A
#
# COMPACT_ATOMS: atom_id res chain seq x y z
N MET A 1 76.36 3.66 13.47
CA MET A 1 75.06 2.98 13.16
C MET A 1 73.98 3.59 14.01
N LYS A 2 73.08 4.40 13.42
CA LYS A 2 71.92 5.00 14.14
C LYS A 2 70.67 4.31 13.60
N THR A 3 70.01 3.51 14.46
CA THR A 3 68.78 2.75 14.11
C THR A 3 67.59 3.67 14.31
N PHE A 4 66.86 3.97 13.21
CA PHE A 4 65.61 4.71 13.24
C PHE A 4 64.44 3.73 13.45
N TYR A 5 63.72 3.84 14.56
CA TYR A 5 62.43 3.17 14.77
C TYR A 5 61.33 4.04 14.15
N ARG A 6 60.62 3.50 13.14
CA ARG A 6 59.38 4.09 12.62
C ARG A 6 58.22 3.61 13.50
N VAL A 7 57.61 4.53 14.21
CA VAL A 7 56.32 4.29 14.89
C VAL A 7 55.21 4.46 13.86
N ILE A 8 54.49 3.36 13.55
CA ILE A 8 53.27 3.38 12.73
C ILE A 8 52.12 3.64 13.69
N ALA A 9 51.51 4.82 13.63
CA ALA A 9 50.28 5.15 14.34
C ALA A 9 49.10 4.54 13.58
N LEU A 10 48.47 3.52 14.15
CA LEU A 10 47.19 2.96 13.64
C LEU A 10 46.07 3.91 14.05
N VAL A 11 45.51 4.66 13.09
CA VAL A 11 44.30 5.46 13.32
C VAL A 11 43.10 4.52 13.18
N LEU A 12 42.54 4.12 14.31
CA LEU A 12 41.28 3.40 14.37
C LEU A 12 40.11 4.40 14.09
N PHE A 13 39.56 4.34 12.89
CA PHE A 13 38.28 4.99 12.63
C PHE A 13 37.19 4.21 13.35
N ALA A 14 36.71 4.74 14.47
CA ALA A 14 35.46 4.26 15.07
C ALA A 14 34.31 4.65 14.16
N VAL A 15 33.80 3.67 13.41
CA VAL A 15 32.53 3.80 12.69
C VAL A 15 31.42 3.84 13.76
N ASN A 16 30.96 5.04 14.04
CA ASN A 16 29.79 5.25 14.91
C ASN A 16 28.54 4.72 14.19
N THR A 17 28.27 3.42 14.28
CA THR A 17 26.99 2.85 13.93
C THR A 17 25.99 3.29 14.99
N GLN A 18 25.39 4.47 14.83
CA GLN A 18 24.15 4.76 15.53
C GLN A 18 23.16 3.69 15.10
N ALA A 19 22.84 2.78 16.00
CA ALA A 19 21.73 1.85 15.83
C ALA A 19 20.48 2.71 15.62
N GLN A 20 19.99 2.74 14.37
CA GLN A 20 18.74 3.40 14.08
C GLN A 20 17.64 2.75 14.94
N LYS A 21 16.86 3.59 15.61
CA LYS A 21 15.68 3.13 16.33
C LYS A 21 14.85 2.22 15.41
N PRO A 22 14.37 1.06 15.89
CA PRO A 22 13.45 0.26 15.11
C PRO A 22 12.26 1.13 14.68
N PRO A 23 11.67 0.88 13.50
CA PRO A 23 10.47 1.59 13.06
C PRO A 23 9.40 1.48 14.15
N GLY A 24 8.66 2.57 14.35
CA GLY A 24 7.61 2.61 15.36
C GLY A 24 6.59 1.49 15.15
N HIS A 25 6.09 0.98 16.23
CA HIS A 25 5.16 -0.12 16.21
C HIS A 25 3.75 0.36 15.86
N ILE A 26 3.23 -0.07 14.69
CA ILE A 26 1.82 0.08 14.31
C ILE A 26 1.11 -1.22 14.71
N SER A 27 0.01 -1.10 15.42
CA SER A 27 -0.67 -2.27 15.98
C SER A 27 -1.57 -2.96 14.94
N GLY A 28 -1.30 -4.22 14.62
CA GLY A 28 -2.18 -5.03 13.78
C GLY A 28 -3.59 -5.19 14.35
N GLN A 29 -3.75 -5.14 15.68
CA GLN A 29 -5.08 -5.13 16.30
C GLN A 29 -5.81 -3.79 16.06
N ALA A 30 -5.09 -2.67 16.04
CA ALA A 30 -5.70 -1.37 15.69
C ALA A 30 -6.16 -1.39 14.24
N ILE A 31 -5.34 -1.86 13.30
CA ILE A 31 -5.71 -2.02 11.89
C ILE A 31 -6.94 -2.93 11.75
N TYR A 32 -6.97 -4.09 12.42
CA TYR A 32 -8.11 -5.00 12.38
C TYR A 32 -9.41 -4.35 12.89
N ASN A 33 -9.34 -3.64 14.02
CA ASN A 33 -10.49 -2.93 14.57
C ASN A 33 -10.98 -1.82 13.65
N LEU A 34 -10.04 -1.10 13.02
CA LEU A 34 -10.36 -0.05 12.05
C LEU A 34 -10.97 -0.62 10.77
N THR A 35 -10.46 -1.74 10.27
CA THR A 35 -11.07 -2.49 9.15
C THR A 35 -12.51 -2.86 9.49
N GLN A 36 -12.76 -3.40 10.69
CA GLN A 36 -14.12 -3.74 11.14
C GLN A 36 -15.05 -2.53 11.16
N GLN A 37 -14.56 -1.36 11.62
CA GLN A 37 -15.33 -0.12 11.61
C GLN A 37 -15.61 0.36 10.18
N PHE A 38 -14.62 0.27 9.29
CA PHE A 38 -14.76 0.67 7.90
C PHE A 38 -15.78 -0.21 7.16
N VAL A 39 -15.67 -1.53 7.28
CA VAL A 39 -16.64 -2.49 6.71
C VAL A 39 -18.04 -2.26 7.29
N ALA A 40 -18.17 -2.03 8.59
CA ALA A 40 -19.48 -1.75 9.21
C ALA A 40 -20.09 -0.41 8.75
N THR A 41 -19.26 0.58 8.42
CA THR A 41 -19.71 1.91 7.97
C THR A 41 -20.09 1.91 6.48
N ALA A 42 -19.34 1.18 5.67
CA ALA A 42 -19.45 1.17 4.20
C ALA A 42 -19.26 -0.25 3.63
N PRO A 43 -20.20 -1.19 3.90
CA PRO A 43 -20.04 -2.59 3.48
C PRO A 43 -20.04 -2.77 1.98
N HIS A 44 -20.93 -2.09 1.23
CA HIS A 44 -21.09 -2.22 -0.22
C HIS A 44 -20.64 -0.94 -0.92
N ARG A 45 -19.36 -0.61 -0.78
CA ARG A 45 -18.74 0.65 -1.19
C ARG A 45 -18.30 0.69 -2.65
N TYR A 46 -18.99 -0.06 -3.54
CA TYR A 46 -18.73 0.02 -4.98
C TYR A 46 -18.98 1.44 -5.52
N VAL A 47 -18.24 1.83 -6.55
CA VAL A 47 -18.28 3.19 -7.10
C VAL A 47 -19.71 3.68 -7.38
N GLY A 48 -20.04 4.86 -6.90
CA GLY A 48 -21.37 5.49 -7.03
C GLY A 48 -22.43 4.98 -6.06
N SER A 49 -22.15 4.04 -5.17
CA SER A 49 -23.07 3.60 -4.12
C SER A 49 -23.18 4.62 -2.98
N PRO A 50 -24.24 4.56 -2.16
CA PRO A 50 -24.31 5.35 -0.92
C PRO A 50 -23.17 5.00 0.07
N ASP A 51 -22.71 3.73 0.07
CA ASP A 51 -21.62 3.30 0.92
C ASP A 51 -20.27 3.81 0.44
N HIS A 52 -20.09 3.97 -0.88
CA HIS A 52 -18.94 4.61 -1.45
C HIS A 52 -18.79 6.05 -0.91
N ALA A 53 -19.87 6.82 -0.87
CA ALA A 53 -19.85 8.15 -0.26
C ALA A 53 -19.54 8.10 1.25
N ARG A 54 -20.02 7.05 1.97
CA ARG A 54 -19.68 6.86 3.39
C ARG A 54 -18.19 6.49 3.59
N ALA A 55 -17.62 5.71 2.69
CA ALA A 55 -16.19 5.39 2.68
C ALA A 55 -15.35 6.66 2.50
N GLU A 56 -15.73 7.53 1.56
CA GLU A 56 -15.08 8.83 1.34
C GLU A 56 -15.14 9.73 2.60
N GLU A 57 -16.28 9.79 3.27
CA GLU A 57 -16.41 10.57 4.51
C GLU A 57 -15.63 9.94 5.67
N PHE A 58 -15.54 8.62 5.74
CA PHE A 58 -14.71 7.91 6.70
C PHE A 58 -13.23 8.29 6.56
N LEU A 59 -12.70 8.28 5.33
CA LEU A 59 -11.33 8.72 5.03
C LEU A 59 -11.11 10.18 5.45
N LYS A 60 -12.00 11.09 5.05
CA LYS A 60 -11.91 12.51 5.41
C LYS A 60 -11.93 12.76 6.91
N ALA A 61 -12.73 11.98 7.66
CA ALA A 61 -12.80 12.09 9.10
C ALA A 61 -11.48 11.73 9.79
N HIS A 62 -10.82 10.64 9.35
CA HIS A 62 -9.52 10.22 9.88
C HIS A 62 -8.40 11.21 9.54
N PHE A 63 -8.47 11.86 8.39
CA PHE A 63 -7.48 12.84 7.93
C PHE A 63 -7.91 14.30 8.13
N ALA A 64 -8.87 14.58 9.01
CA ALA A 64 -9.28 15.95 9.34
C ALA A 64 -8.10 16.87 9.74
N PRO A 65 -7.07 16.42 10.48
CA PRO A 65 -5.89 17.23 10.77
C PRO A 65 -5.07 17.59 9.52
N GLU A 66 -4.94 16.66 8.55
CA GLU A 66 -4.23 16.86 7.29
C GLU A 66 -5.01 17.77 6.34
N ILE A 67 -6.35 17.68 6.34
CA ILE A 67 -7.24 18.62 5.63
C ILE A 67 -7.02 20.02 6.17
N ALA A 68 -7.03 20.20 7.50
CA ALA A 68 -6.81 21.49 8.13
C ALA A 68 -5.43 22.09 7.86
N LYS A 69 -4.41 21.23 7.65
CA LYS A 69 -3.04 21.64 7.31
C LYS A 69 -2.82 21.88 5.82
N GLY A 70 -3.78 21.52 4.94
CA GLY A 70 -3.64 21.57 3.49
C GLY A 70 -2.70 20.52 2.90
N THR A 71 -2.49 19.40 3.61
CA THR A 71 -1.66 18.26 3.16
C THR A 71 -2.52 17.08 2.69
N PHE A 72 -3.83 17.23 2.66
CA PHE A 72 -4.80 16.31 2.08
C PHE A 72 -5.33 16.89 0.76
N GLU A 73 -5.25 16.12 -0.31
CA GLU A 73 -5.79 16.48 -1.62
C GLU A 73 -6.91 15.52 -2.01
N THR A 74 -8.00 16.08 -2.54
CA THR A 74 -9.04 15.33 -3.25
C THR A 74 -8.80 15.49 -4.76
N ASP A 75 -8.45 14.40 -5.44
CA ASP A 75 -8.23 14.35 -6.88
C ASP A 75 -9.50 13.80 -7.56
N SER A 76 -10.42 14.69 -7.91
CA SER A 76 -11.70 14.34 -8.53
C SER A 76 -11.58 14.24 -10.05
N PHE A 77 -12.15 13.20 -10.62
CA PHE A 77 -12.20 12.99 -12.07
C PHE A 77 -13.48 12.29 -12.50
N SER A 78 -13.73 12.24 -13.80
CA SER A 78 -14.82 11.44 -14.39
C SER A 78 -14.22 10.38 -15.28
N ALA A 79 -14.51 9.13 -14.97
CA ALA A 79 -14.09 7.97 -15.76
C ALA A 79 -15.16 7.60 -16.78
N SER A 80 -14.73 7.30 -18.00
CA SER A 80 -15.59 6.65 -19.02
C SER A 80 -15.60 5.16 -18.75
N THR A 81 -16.76 4.63 -18.35
CA THR A 81 -16.93 3.24 -17.93
C THR A 81 -17.99 2.54 -18.81
N PRO A 82 -18.12 1.21 -18.76
CA PRO A 82 -19.17 0.48 -19.45
C PRO A 82 -20.61 0.89 -19.12
N ILE A 83 -20.82 1.56 -17.97
CA ILE A 83 -22.15 2.08 -17.56
C ILE A 83 -22.30 3.59 -17.80
N GLY A 84 -21.35 4.24 -18.48
CA GLY A 84 -21.33 5.68 -18.76
C GLY A 84 -20.25 6.41 -17.96
N LEU A 85 -20.41 7.73 -17.83
CA LEU A 85 -19.48 8.54 -17.03
C LEU A 85 -19.76 8.36 -15.54
N VAL A 86 -18.74 7.95 -14.80
CA VAL A 86 -18.78 7.80 -13.35
C VAL A 86 -17.80 8.79 -12.69
N ALA A 87 -18.28 9.51 -11.70
CA ALA A 87 -17.42 10.40 -10.90
C ALA A 87 -16.66 9.56 -9.86
N MET A 88 -15.34 9.70 -9.85
CA MET A 88 -14.42 8.99 -8.97
C MET A 88 -13.48 9.99 -8.28
N ARG A 89 -12.85 9.58 -7.17
CA ARG A 89 -11.98 10.45 -6.37
C ARG A 89 -10.83 9.66 -5.76
N ASN A 90 -9.61 10.03 -6.14
CA ASN A 90 -8.44 9.62 -5.35
C ASN A 90 -8.24 10.59 -4.18
N TYR A 91 -7.74 10.09 -3.06
CA TYR A 91 -7.33 10.90 -1.92
C TYR A 91 -5.83 10.76 -1.70
N ILE A 92 -5.11 11.88 -1.66
CA ILE A 92 -3.66 11.91 -1.46
C ILE A 92 -3.34 12.64 -0.17
N VAL A 93 -2.69 11.93 0.76
CA VAL A 93 -2.24 12.50 2.04
C VAL A 93 -0.73 12.61 2.05
N ARG A 94 -0.19 13.82 2.28
CA ARG A 94 1.23 14.10 2.16
C ARG A 94 1.89 14.34 3.51
N TYR A 95 2.92 13.56 3.80
CA TYR A 95 3.80 13.75 4.94
C TYR A 95 5.18 14.18 4.44
N PRO A 96 5.53 15.48 4.56
CA PRO A 96 6.81 16.01 4.07
C PRO A 96 8.00 15.38 4.77
N GLY A 97 9.01 14.97 4.00
CA GLY A 97 10.31 14.52 4.48
C GLY A 97 11.38 15.56 4.25
N ARG A 98 12.64 15.19 4.54
CA ARG A 98 13.82 16.06 4.44
C ARG A 98 14.62 15.86 3.15
N LYS A 99 14.48 14.70 2.49
CA LYS A 99 15.13 14.35 1.23
C LYS A 99 14.25 14.70 0.05
N ASP A 100 14.88 15.04 -1.06
CA ASP A 100 14.19 15.25 -2.33
C ASP A 100 13.67 13.92 -2.89
N GLY A 101 12.37 13.79 -3.00
CA GLY A 101 11.70 12.61 -3.51
C GLY A 101 10.54 12.16 -2.63
N VAL A 102 9.80 11.18 -3.15
CA VAL A 102 8.56 10.69 -2.55
C VAL A 102 8.55 9.16 -2.56
N ILE A 103 8.16 8.55 -1.47
CA ILE A 103 7.71 7.16 -1.40
C ILE A 103 6.19 7.21 -1.37
N VAL A 104 5.53 6.57 -2.32
CA VAL A 104 4.06 6.45 -2.38
C VAL A 104 3.66 5.11 -1.79
N LEU A 105 2.67 5.12 -0.90
CA LEU A 105 1.95 3.93 -0.44
C LEU A 105 0.53 4.05 -0.97
N ALA A 106 0.04 3.04 -1.66
CA ALA A 106 -1.27 3.06 -2.30
C ALA A 106 -2.14 1.87 -1.89
N SER A 107 -3.44 2.06 -1.96
CA SER A 107 -4.47 1.04 -1.81
C SER A 107 -5.79 1.57 -2.35
N HIS A 108 -6.56 0.74 -3.02
CA HIS A 108 -7.94 1.06 -3.36
C HIS A 108 -8.84 1.02 -2.12
N TYR A 109 -9.95 1.75 -2.14
CA TYR A 109 -10.86 1.81 -0.98
C TYR A 109 -12.30 1.36 -1.29
N GLU A 110 -12.66 1.19 -2.55
CA GLU A 110 -13.97 0.73 -2.97
C GLU A 110 -14.07 -0.81 -2.98
N THR A 111 -15.23 -1.33 -3.35
CA THR A 111 -15.49 -2.75 -3.58
C THR A 111 -15.90 -3.01 -5.04
N ASN A 112 -15.70 -4.23 -5.48
CA ASN A 112 -15.99 -4.69 -6.84
C ASN A 112 -17.44 -4.42 -7.24
N TYR A 113 -17.66 -3.63 -8.31
CA TYR A 113 -18.98 -3.25 -8.81
C TYR A 113 -19.81 -4.44 -9.36
N PRO A 114 -19.25 -5.40 -10.10
CA PRO A 114 -19.95 -6.61 -10.51
C PRO A 114 -20.57 -7.42 -9.37
N LEU A 115 -20.00 -7.32 -8.16
CA LEU A 115 -20.46 -8.06 -6.98
C LEU A 115 -21.49 -7.30 -6.13
N LYS A 116 -22.00 -6.15 -6.60
CA LYS A 116 -22.95 -5.28 -5.88
C LYS A 116 -24.27 -5.97 -5.47
N ASP A 117 -24.62 -7.08 -6.14
CA ASP A 117 -25.87 -7.81 -5.90
C ASP A 117 -25.67 -9.01 -4.95
N ILE A 118 -24.46 -9.21 -4.42
CA ILE A 118 -24.16 -10.19 -3.37
C ILE A 118 -23.62 -9.48 -2.12
N ASP A 119 -23.53 -10.20 -1.00
CA ASP A 119 -23.01 -9.65 0.26
C ASP A 119 -21.46 -9.66 0.27
N PHE A 120 -20.86 -8.96 -0.71
CA PHE A 120 -19.42 -8.78 -0.81
C PHE A 120 -19.02 -7.52 -0.06
N VAL A 121 -18.24 -7.70 1.03
CA VAL A 121 -17.82 -6.58 1.90
C VAL A 121 -16.33 -6.23 1.72
N GLY A 122 -15.56 -7.04 0.99
CA GLY A 122 -14.16 -6.78 0.70
C GLY A 122 -13.35 -6.50 1.95
N ALA A 123 -13.35 -7.43 2.92
CA ALA A 123 -12.65 -7.23 4.19
C ALA A 123 -11.13 -7.29 4.00
N ASN A 124 -10.65 -8.22 3.17
CA ASN A 124 -9.27 -8.30 2.72
C ASN A 124 -9.04 -7.40 1.51
N ASP A 125 -9.99 -7.40 0.61
CA ASP A 125 -9.97 -6.74 -0.68
C ASP A 125 -10.45 -5.28 -0.53
N GLY A 126 -9.46 -4.39 -0.36
CA GLY A 126 -9.55 -2.95 -0.17
C GLY A 126 -9.77 -2.47 1.27
N ALA A 127 -10.52 -3.16 2.15
CA ALA A 127 -10.82 -2.58 3.46
C ALA A 127 -9.64 -2.64 4.43
N CYS A 128 -8.95 -3.77 4.54
CA CYS A 128 -7.84 -3.90 5.49
C CYS A 128 -6.61 -3.09 5.08
N THR A 129 -6.38 -2.93 3.79
CA THR A 129 -5.30 -2.13 3.22
C THR A 129 -5.58 -0.64 3.36
N THR A 130 -6.83 -0.20 3.16
CA THR A 130 -7.28 1.16 3.51
C THR A 130 -7.04 1.45 5.01
N ALA A 131 -7.43 0.55 5.91
CA ALA A 131 -7.20 0.71 7.34
C ALA A 131 -5.70 0.73 7.69
N LEU A 132 -4.88 -0.08 7.05
CA LEU A 132 -3.43 -0.05 7.21
C LEU A 132 -2.85 1.32 6.84
N LEU A 133 -3.24 1.88 5.69
CA LEU A 133 -2.75 3.19 5.28
C LEU A 133 -3.22 4.31 6.23
N ILE A 134 -4.43 4.23 6.77
CA ILE A 134 -4.90 5.18 7.78
C ILE A 134 -4.01 5.12 9.03
N GLU A 135 -3.74 3.94 9.58
CA GLU A 135 -2.88 3.76 10.76
C GLU A 135 -1.43 4.22 10.51
N ILE A 136 -0.89 3.96 9.30
CA ILE A 136 0.41 4.53 8.89
C ILE A 136 0.35 6.07 8.88
N GLY A 137 -0.73 6.65 8.38
CA GLY A 137 -0.93 8.10 8.37
C GLY A 137 -0.98 8.69 9.78
N GLU A 138 -1.72 8.07 10.68
CA GLU A 138 -1.80 8.49 12.10
C GLU A 138 -0.44 8.40 12.79
N TYR A 139 0.34 7.36 12.49
CA TYR A 139 1.71 7.24 12.95
C TYR A 139 2.61 8.37 12.40
N LEU A 140 2.57 8.62 11.08
CA LEU A 140 3.38 9.66 10.42
C LEU A 140 3.01 11.08 10.87
N ARG A 141 1.78 11.31 11.29
CA ARG A 141 1.31 12.59 11.87
C ARG A 141 2.13 12.99 13.08
N THR A 142 2.51 12.02 13.89
CA THR A 142 3.29 12.21 15.13
C THR A 142 4.78 11.91 14.98
N HIS A 143 5.15 11.18 13.93
CA HIS A 143 6.53 10.79 13.60
C HIS A 143 6.83 11.15 12.14
N PRO A 144 7.02 12.44 11.83
CA PRO A 144 7.28 12.89 10.46
C PRO A 144 8.48 12.18 9.84
N PRO A 145 8.46 11.90 8.51
CA PRO A 145 9.58 11.27 7.83
C PRO A 145 10.87 12.10 7.95
N ASP A 146 11.97 11.48 8.32
CA ASP A 146 13.31 12.10 8.33
C ASP A 146 14.06 11.90 7.00
N GLY A 147 13.55 11.03 6.11
CA GLY A 147 14.04 10.75 4.77
C GLY A 147 13.22 11.39 3.65
N TYR A 148 12.82 10.60 2.66
CA TYR A 148 11.90 11.03 1.61
C TYR A 148 10.52 11.36 2.17
N SER A 149 9.79 12.24 1.49
CA SER A 149 8.36 12.43 1.78
C SER A 149 7.61 11.12 1.60
N VAL A 150 6.58 10.88 2.44
CA VAL A 150 5.68 9.72 2.31
C VAL A 150 4.31 10.25 1.91
N TRP A 151 3.77 9.74 0.81
CA TRP A 151 2.44 10.05 0.35
C TRP A 151 1.58 8.79 0.44
N LEU A 152 0.41 8.92 1.05
CA LEU A 152 -0.60 7.88 1.05
C LEU A 152 -1.59 8.19 -0.07
N VAL A 153 -1.91 7.20 -0.87
CA VAL A 153 -2.89 7.27 -1.96
C VAL A 153 -3.98 6.25 -1.66
N PHE A 154 -5.20 6.75 -1.52
CA PHE A 154 -6.40 5.94 -1.51
C PHE A 154 -7.02 6.14 -2.88
N ASP A 155 -6.89 5.18 -3.74
CA ASP A 155 -7.38 5.26 -5.11
C ASP A 155 -8.78 4.69 -5.26
N ASP A 156 -9.47 5.14 -6.31
CA ASP A 156 -10.88 4.86 -6.55
C ASP A 156 -11.04 4.20 -7.92
N GLY A 157 -11.82 3.13 -7.97
CA GLY A 157 -12.09 2.42 -9.20
C GLY A 157 -10.89 1.62 -9.69
N GLU A 158 -10.21 0.96 -8.78
CA GLU A 158 -9.28 -0.13 -9.13
C GLU A 158 -10.06 -1.23 -9.82
N GLU A 159 -11.17 -1.62 -9.23
CA GLU A 159 -12.04 -2.69 -9.63
C GLU A 159 -12.78 -2.43 -10.95
N ALA A 160 -13.01 -3.50 -11.71
CA ALA A 160 -13.78 -3.42 -12.92
C ALA A 160 -15.25 -3.06 -12.67
N ILE A 161 -15.84 -2.33 -13.60
CA ILE A 161 -17.28 -2.03 -13.57
C ILE A 161 -18.11 -3.16 -14.22
N LYS A 162 -17.54 -3.87 -15.18
CA LYS A 162 -18.17 -4.98 -15.87
C LYS A 162 -17.27 -6.19 -15.97
N GLU A 163 -16.09 -6.03 -16.54
CA GLU A 163 -15.14 -7.10 -16.79
C GLU A 163 -13.73 -6.53 -16.84
N TRP A 164 -12.82 -7.16 -16.11
CA TRP A 164 -11.43 -6.73 -16.02
C TRP A 164 -10.77 -6.63 -17.39
N SER A 165 -10.26 -5.46 -17.69
CA SER A 165 -9.53 -5.16 -18.93
C SER A 165 -8.70 -3.89 -18.80
N ASP A 166 -7.80 -3.63 -19.73
CA ASP A 166 -6.99 -2.40 -19.78
C ASP A 166 -7.83 -1.10 -19.79
N SER A 167 -9.09 -1.16 -20.16
CA SER A 167 -10.00 -0.02 -20.21
C SER A 167 -11.08 -0.03 -19.13
N ASP A 168 -11.30 -1.16 -18.46
CA ASP A 168 -12.32 -1.34 -17.42
C ASP A 168 -11.70 -1.90 -16.15
N SER A 169 -10.77 -1.15 -15.58
CA SER A 169 -10.12 -1.33 -14.27
C SER A 169 -9.14 -0.20 -14.04
N LEU A 170 -8.54 -0.10 -12.84
CA LEU A 170 -7.44 0.80 -12.48
C LEU A 170 -7.73 2.27 -12.84
N TYR A 171 -8.98 2.71 -12.76
CA TYR A 171 -9.38 4.05 -13.23
C TYR A 171 -8.65 5.15 -12.45
N GLY A 172 -8.57 5.01 -11.12
CA GLY A 172 -7.92 5.98 -10.23
C GLY A 172 -6.44 6.12 -10.50
N THR A 173 -5.72 5.04 -10.52
CA THR A 173 -4.27 5.04 -10.72
C THR A 173 -3.87 5.36 -12.15
N ARG A 174 -4.63 4.96 -13.17
CA ARG A 174 -4.44 5.42 -14.56
C ARG A 174 -4.59 6.93 -14.67
N HIS A 175 -5.65 7.51 -14.04
CA HIS A 175 -5.85 8.95 -13.99
C HIS A 175 -4.70 9.65 -13.28
N LEU A 176 -4.35 9.18 -12.08
CA LEU A 176 -3.33 9.78 -11.23
C LEU A 176 -1.94 9.74 -11.89
N ALA A 177 -1.56 8.60 -12.46
CA ALA A 177 -0.30 8.46 -13.17
C ALA A 177 -0.21 9.38 -14.41
N ALA A 178 -1.32 9.58 -15.13
CA ALA A 178 -1.38 10.52 -16.24
C ALA A 178 -1.27 11.98 -15.76
N LYS A 179 -1.95 12.34 -14.68
CA LYS A 179 -1.86 13.66 -14.02
C LYS A 179 -0.43 13.94 -13.58
N TRP A 180 0.18 13.02 -12.84
CA TRP A 180 1.54 13.17 -12.29
C TRP A 180 2.64 13.13 -13.36
N SER A 181 2.35 12.58 -14.55
CA SER A 181 3.22 12.73 -15.70
C SER A 181 3.23 14.16 -16.23
N LYS A 182 2.07 14.83 -16.26
CA LYS A 182 1.90 16.17 -16.80
C LYS A 182 2.47 17.25 -15.89
N ASP A 183 2.33 17.07 -14.57
CA ASP A 183 2.77 18.08 -13.59
C ASP A 183 4.21 17.87 -13.10
N GLY A 184 4.91 16.85 -13.59
CA GLY A 184 6.30 16.57 -13.27
C GLY A 184 6.51 15.87 -11.91
N THR A 185 5.49 15.22 -11.36
CA THR A 185 5.60 14.44 -10.12
C THR A 185 6.28 13.09 -10.33
N ILE A 186 6.03 12.41 -11.46
CA ILE A 186 6.59 11.07 -11.76
C ILE A 186 8.10 10.96 -11.47
N PRO A 187 8.98 11.87 -11.91
CA PRO A 187 10.43 11.74 -11.67
C PRO A 187 10.81 11.85 -10.18
N LYS A 188 9.93 12.36 -9.34
CA LYS A 188 10.18 12.51 -7.90
C LYS A 188 9.88 11.23 -7.12
N ILE A 189 9.13 10.29 -7.69
CA ILE A 189 8.72 9.06 -7.02
C ILE A 189 9.91 8.10 -6.99
N LYS A 190 10.36 7.77 -5.79
CA LYS A 190 11.47 6.84 -5.53
C LYS A 190 11.01 5.39 -5.50
N ALA A 191 9.80 5.16 -5.02
CA ALA A 191 9.11 3.89 -5.04
C ALA A 191 7.59 4.12 -4.90
N PHE A 192 6.81 3.30 -5.60
CA PHE A 192 5.37 3.15 -5.43
C PHE A 192 5.11 1.76 -4.86
N LEU A 193 4.61 1.69 -3.64
CA LEU A 193 4.33 0.47 -2.90
C LEU A 193 2.82 0.33 -2.80
N LEU A 194 2.28 -0.67 -3.47
CA LEU A 194 0.87 -1.00 -3.41
C LEU A 194 0.63 -1.99 -2.27
N ALA A 195 -0.49 -1.85 -1.60
CA ALA A 195 -1.01 -2.77 -0.61
C ALA A 195 -2.34 -3.31 -1.09
N ASP A 196 -2.40 -4.60 -1.38
CA ASP A 196 -3.63 -5.28 -1.74
C ASP A 196 -3.71 -6.67 -1.12
N MET A 197 -4.90 -7.04 -0.59
CA MET A 197 -5.24 -8.36 -0.04
C MET A 197 -4.23 -8.95 0.98
N ILE A 198 -3.65 -8.12 1.85
CA ILE A 198 -2.56 -8.51 2.78
C ILE A 198 -3.02 -8.81 4.21
N GLY A 199 -4.28 -9.10 4.41
CA GLY A 199 -4.86 -9.42 5.72
C GLY A 199 -5.14 -10.90 5.97
N ASP A 200 -5.01 -11.78 4.97
CA ASP A 200 -5.34 -13.20 5.08
C ASP A 200 -4.71 -13.85 6.33
N LYS A 201 -5.47 -14.71 7.00
CA LYS A 201 -4.98 -15.49 8.15
C LYS A 201 -3.78 -16.36 7.83
N ASP A 202 -3.73 -16.87 6.59
CA ASP A 202 -2.64 -17.71 6.07
C ASP A 202 -1.66 -16.92 5.19
N LEU A 203 -1.47 -15.65 5.49
CA LEU A 203 -0.69 -14.66 4.74
C LEU A 203 0.56 -15.25 4.07
N ASN A 204 0.66 -15.03 2.77
CA ASN A 204 1.87 -15.22 1.99
C ASN A 204 1.97 -14.17 0.88
N ILE A 205 2.68 -13.10 1.11
CA ILE A 205 2.90 -12.09 0.07
C ILE A 205 3.62 -12.72 -1.11
N ASP A 206 3.01 -12.65 -2.28
CA ASP A 206 3.48 -13.26 -3.50
C ASP A 206 4.69 -12.51 -4.08
N ARG A 207 5.47 -13.21 -4.88
CA ARG A 207 6.49 -12.61 -5.71
C ARG A 207 5.88 -12.18 -7.03
N ASP A 208 5.35 -10.96 -7.08
CA ASP A 208 4.80 -10.42 -8.31
C ASP A 208 5.91 -10.12 -9.34
N SER A 209 5.82 -10.71 -10.54
CA SER A 209 6.79 -10.53 -11.63
C SER A 209 6.69 -9.16 -12.32
N ASN A 210 5.60 -8.41 -12.09
CA ASN A 210 5.44 -7.04 -12.54
C ASN A 210 6.15 -6.03 -11.63
N SER A 211 6.45 -6.41 -10.41
CA SER A 211 7.20 -5.59 -9.46
C SER A 211 8.67 -5.38 -9.86
N THR A 212 9.24 -4.26 -9.46
CA THR A 212 10.63 -3.90 -9.76
C THR A 212 11.61 -4.82 -9.01
N PRO A 213 12.57 -5.47 -9.69
CA PRO A 213 13.42 -6.50 -9.07
C PRO A 213 14.14 -6.08 -7.80
N TRP A 214 14.70 -4.86 -7.76
CA TRP A 214 15.42 -4.40 -6.56
C TRP A 214 14.49 -4.13 -5.36
N LEU A 215 13.21 -3.82 -5.59
CA LEU A 215 12.21 -3.69 -4.53
C LEU A 215 11.80 -5.07 -4.00
N LEU A 216 11.68 -6.08 -4.86
CA LEU A 216 11.48 -7.46 -4.45
C LEU A 216 12.64 -7.98 -3.58
N ASP A 217 13.90 -7.70 -3.99
CA ASP A 217 15.07 -8.06 -3.19
C ASP A 217 15.07 -7.31 -1.85
N MET A 218 14.66 -6.06 -1.85
CA MET A 218 14.54 -5.25 -0.62
C MET A 218 13.44 -5.80 0.30
N LEU A 219 12.31 -6.27 -0.24
CA LEU A 219 11.24 -6.89 0.56
C LEU A 219 11.73 -8.18 1.25
N LYS A 220 12.58 -8.98 0.60
CA LYS A 220 13.25 -10.11 1.27
C LYS A 220 14.09 -9.66 2.46
N VAL A 221 14.81 -8.56 2.30
CA VAL A 221 15.63 -7.98 3.38
C VAL A 221 14.73 -7.46 4.49
N ALA A 222 13.65 -6.74 4.15
CA ALA A 222 12.66 -6.26 5.11
C ALA A 222 12.04 -7.41 5.92
N ALA A 223 11.60 -8.47 5.24
CA ALA A 223 11.04 -9.66 5.87
C ALA A 223 12.03 -10.37 6.81
N LYS A 224 13.31 -10.42 6.42
CA LYS A 224 14.37 -10.96 7.29
C LYS A 224 14.58 -10.08 8.53
N ASN A 225 14.65 -8.77 8.35
CA ASN A 225 14.91 -7.82 9.44
C ASN A 225 13.79 -7.80 10.47
N THR A 226 12.55 -7.98 10.03
CA THR A 226 11.35 -8.03 10.87
C THR A 226 11.01 -9.42 11.40
N GLY A 227 11.74 -10.46 10.97
CA GLY A 227 11.48 -11.85 11.39
C GLY A 227 10.34 -12.53 10.62
N HIS A 228 9.91 -11.97 9.49
CA HIS A 228 8.75 -12.41 8.72
C HIS A 228 9.10 -13.12 7.39
N ALA A 229 10.33 -13.61 7.25
CA ALA A 229 10.81 -14.25 6.00
C ALA A 229 9.93 -15.44 5.52
N SER A 230 9.19 -16.09 6.41
CA SER A 230 8.30 -17.19 6.06
C SER A 230 6.95 -16.76 5.48
N TYR A 231 6.67 -15.46 5.43
CA TYR A 231 5.41 -14.87 4.96
C TYR A 231 5.54 -14.20 3.58
N VAL A 232 6.68 -14.35 2.92
CA VAL A 232 6.92 -13.71 1.61
C VAL A 232 7.47 -14.73 0.62
N PHE A 233 6.98 -14.65 -0.62
CA PHE A 233 7.53 -15.31 -1.81
C PHE A 233 7.55 -16.84 -1.78
N LYS A 234 6.54 -17.47 -1.18
CA LYS A 234 6.32 -18.92 -1.38
C LYS A 234 5.81 -19.20 -2.80
N ASN A 235 5.03 -18.25 -3.36
CA ASN A 235 4.49 -18.33 -4.71
C ASN A 235 5.04 -17.20 -5.57
N GLU A 236 5.07 -17.40 -6.90
CA GLU A 236 5.36 -16.36 -7.89
C GLU A 236 4.14 -16.19 -8.77
N GLN A 237 3.68 -14.95 -8.94
CA GLN A 237 2.51 -14.58 -9.72
C GLN A 237 2.87 -13.47 -10.72
N THR A 238 1.98 -13.22 -11.65
CA THR A 238 2.01 -12.01 -12.50
C THR A 238 0.69 -11.29 -12.29
N VAL A 239 0.72 -10.24 -11.50
CA VAL A 239 -0.47 -9.51 -11.11
C VAL A 239 -0.61 -8.25 -11.95
N ASN A 240 -1.82 -8.00 -12.44
CA ASN A 240 -2.17 -6.74 -13.09
C ASN A 240 -2.97 -5.92 -12.09
N ASP A 241 -2.39 -4.81 -11.61
CA ASP A 241 -2.93 -4.04 -10.52
C ASP A 241 -2.48 -2.58 -10.58
N ASP A 242 -2.87 -1.76 -9.64
CA ASP A 242 -2.67 -0.31 -9.54
C ASP A 242 -1.20 0.17 -9.63
N HIS A 243 -0.25 -0.69 -9.44
CA HIS A 243 1.17 -0.39 -9.68
C HIS A 243 1.53 -0.28 -11.17
N LEU A 244 0.75 -0.91 -12.08
CA LEU A 244 1.08 -0.97 -13.51
C LEU A 244 1.07 0.39 -14.22
N PRO A 245 0.10 1.29 -14.00
CA PRO A 245 0.13 2.62 -14.61
C PRO A 245 1.40 3.42 -14.28
N PHE A 246 1.99 3.19 -13.11
CA PHE A 246 3.24 3.80 -12.69
C PHE A 246 4.46 3.08 -13.27
N LYS A 247 4.46 1.73 -13.31
CA LYS A 247 5.49 0.92 -13.98
C LYS A 247 5.67 1.33 -15.43
N GLN A 248 4.57 1.54 -16.18
CA GLN A 248 4.57 2.00 -17.56
C GLN A 248 5.22 3.38 -17.75
N ARG A 249 5.40 4.14 -16.66
CA ARG A 249 6.08 5.45 -16.63
C ARG A 249 7.46 5.39 -15.99
N ASN A 250 8.04 4.19 -15.90
CA ASN A 250 9.35 3.91 -15.32
C ASN A 250 9.49 4.29 -13.84
N VAL A 251 8.40 4.33 -13.09
CA VAL A 251 8.44 4.42 -11.63
C VAL A 251 8.82 3.05 -11.09
N PRO A 252 9.75 2.94 -10.12
CA PRO A 252 9.96 1.70 -9.40
C PRO A 252 8.70 1.34 -8.60
N VAL A 253 8.15 0.15 -8.83
CA VAL A 253 6.90 -0.30 -8.23
C VAL A 253 7.09 -1.63 -7.49
N LEU A 254 6.32 -1.82 -6.43
CA LEU A 254 6.19 -3.08 -5.71
C LEU A 254 4.73 -3.27 -5.35
N ASP A 255 4.20 -4.41 -5.71
CA ASP A 255 2.92 -4.90 -5.27
C ASP A 255 3.13 -5.85 -4.08
N LEU A 256 2.59 -5.48 -2.92
CA LEU A 256 2.52 -6.35 -1.76
C LEU A 256 1.11 -6.94 -1.75
N ILE A 257 0.98 -8.12 -2.35
CA ILE A 257 -0.30 -8.80 -2.52
C ILE A 257 -0.19 -10.27 -2.11
N ASP A 258 -1.27 -10.79 -1.56
CA ASP A 258 -1.51 -12.22 -1.33
C ASP A 258 -2.75 -12.61 -2.15
N ILE A 259 -2.54 -12.98 -3.42
CA ILE A 259 -3.63 -13.31 -4.34
C ILE A 259 -4.24 -14.69 -4.04
N ASP A 260 -3.49 -15.57 -3.37
CA ASP A 260 -3.90 -16.95 -3.03
C ASP A 260 -4.71 -16.96 -1.72
N TYR A 261 -5.85 -16.28 -1.74
CA TYR A 261 -6.68 -15.96 -0.58
C TYR A 261 -7.71 -17.05 -0.28
N GLY A 262 -7.44 -17.84 0.75
CA GLY A 262 -8.33 -18.90 1.23
C GLY A 262 -8.24 -20.21 0.41
N PRO A 263 -9.00 -21.25 0.81
CA PRO A 263 -8.89 -22.57 0.22
C PRO A 263 -9.57 -22.67 -1.15
N HIS A 264 -8.88 -23.23 -2.12
CA HIS A 264 -9.44 -23.58 -3.42
C HIS A 264 -10.26 -24.86 -3.32
N THR A 265 -11.57 -24.75 -3.45
CA THR A 265 -12.52 -25.86 -3.39
C THR A 265 -13.45 -25.84 -4.62
N ALA A 266 -14.28 -26.87 -4.77
CA ALA A 266 -15.28 -26.85 -5.81
C ALA A 266 -16.31 -25.71 -5.66
N GLN A 267 -16.51 -25.20 -4.45
CA GLN A 267 -17.40 -24.09 -4.11
C GLN A 267 -16.68 -22.73 -4.17
N THR A 268 -15.37 -22.70 -3.97
CA THR A 268 -14.52 -21.52 -4.00
C THR A 268 -13.29 -21.81 -4.87
N PRO A 269 -13.43 -21.91 -6.20
CA PRO A 269 -12.33 -22.27 -7.09
C PRO A 269 -11.19 -21.24 -7.05
N ASP A 270 -11.53 -19.98 -6.80
CA ASP A 270 -10.59 -18.85 -6.68
C ASP A 270 -10.40 -18.39 -5.22
N GLY A 271 -10.63 -19.30 -4.25
CA GLY A 271 -10.55 -18.98 -2.83
C GLY A 271 -11.71 -18.10 -2.35
N TYR A 272 -11.39 -17.09 -1.52
CA TYR A 272 -12.36 -16.11 -1.01
C TYR A 272 -12.40 -14.83 -1.86
N HIS A 273 -11.42 -14.63 -2.72
CA HIS A 273 -11.31 -13.47 -3.60
C HIS A 273 -12.59 -13.31 -4.44
N HIS A 274 -13.13 -12.12 -4.47
CA HIS A 274 -14.37 -11.77 -5.19
C HIS A 274 -15.58 -12.65 -4.84
N THR A 275 -15.70 -13.06 -3.59
CA THR A 275 -16.86 -13.83 -3.09
C THR A 275 -17.46 -13.20 -1.82
N ALA A 276 -18.69 -13.56 -1.50
CA ALA A 276 -19.34 -13.19 -0.23
C ALA A 276 -18.60 -13.76 1.02
N GLN A 277 -17.53 -14.54 0.82
CA GLN A 277 -16.71 -15.06 1.91
C GLN A 277 -15.54 -14.15 2.29
N ASP A 278 -15.27 -13.08 1.54
CA ASP A 278 -14.30 -12.07 1.96
C ASP A 278 -14.84 -11.21 3.10
N THR A 279 -14.71 -11.77 4.30
CA THR A 279 -15.28 -11.24 5.54
C THR A 279 -14.23 -11.13 6.65
N MET A 280 -14.54 -10.37 7.70
CA MET A 280 -13.63 -10.11 8.82
C MET A 280 -13.05 -11.37 9.48
N ASP A 281 -13.77 -12.50 9.45
CA ASP A 281 -13.29 -13.77 10.01
C ASP A 281 -12.23 -14.47 9.15
N LYS A 282 -11.93 -13.98 7.95
CA LYS A 282 -10.87 -14.49 7.07
C LYS A 282 -9.55 -13.77 7.25
N ILE A 283 -9.56 -12.54 7.70
CA ILE A 283 -8.35 -11.76 7.99
C ILE A 283 -7.91 -11.88 9.44
N SER A 284 -6.68 -11.48 9.76
CA SER A 284 -6.14 -11.54 11.13
C SER A 284 -5.33 -10.31 11.50
N ALA A 285 -5.43 -9.92 12.78
CA ALA A 285 -4.58 -8.87 13.35
C ALA A 285 -3.08 -9.20 13.23
N LYS A 286 -2.73 -10.50 13.25
CA LYS A 286 -1.35 -10.96 13.10
C LYS A 286 -0.82 -10.65 11.70
N SER A 287 -1.58 -10.97 10.65
CA SER A 287 -1.19 -10.70 9.26
C SER A 287 -1.07 -9.20 9.01
N LEU A 288 -2.03 -8.41 9.49
CA LEU A 288 -1.99 -6.95 9.41
C LEU A 288 -0.81 -6.35 10.17
N GLN A 289 -0.39 -6.94 11.30
CA GLN A 289 0.83 -6.55 12.01
C GLN A 289 2.08 -6.80 11.14
N ILE A 290 2.17 -8.00 10.55
CA ILE A 290 3.27 -8.37 9.66
C ILE A 290 3.36 -7.40 8.48
N SER A 291 2.24 -7.14 7.81
CA SER A 291 2.16 -6.22 6.68
C SER A 291 2.58 -4.80 7.06
N ALA A 292 2.12 -4.29 8.20
CA ALA A 292 2.53 -2.97 8.70
C ALA A 292 4.04 -2.89 8.94
N GLU A 293 4.63 -3.92 9.58
CA GLU A 293 6.06 -3.98 9.85
C GLU A 293 6.89 -4.05 8.55
N LEU A 294 6.40 -4.78 7.54
CA LEU A 294 7.04 -4.85 6.23
C LEU A 294 7.01 -3.47 5.53
N PHE A 295 5.86 -2.79 5.49
CA PHE A 295 5.78 -1.44 4.90
C PHE A 295 6.70 -0.45 5.59
N MET A 296 6.70 -0.40 6.93
CA MET A 296 7.55 0.51 7.68
C MET A 296 9.04 0.22 7.46
N GLU A 297 9.43 -1.06 7.40
CA GLU A 297 10.81 -1.44 7.11
C GLU A 297 11.20 -1.14 5.66
N MET A 298 10.30 -1.32 4.69
CA MET A 298 10.51 -0.91 3.30
C MET A 298 10.76 0.59 3.19
N ILE A 299 9.95 1.44 3.84
CA ILE A 299 10.19 2.90 3.89
C ILE A 299 11.59 3.19 4.44
N ARG A 300 11.99 2.54 5.53
CA ARG A 300 13.32 2.70 6.13
C ARG A 300 14.44 2.30 5.18
N LEU A 301 14.33 1.14 4.52
CA LEU A 301 15.35 0.63 3.61
C LEU A 301 15.48 1.48 2.34
N ILE A 302 14.35 1.95 1.77
CA ILE A 302 14.35 2.86 0.62
C ILE A 302 15.07 4.17 0.97
N ASN A 303 14.88 4.68 2.18
CA ASN A 303 15.58 5.88 2.65
C ASN A 303 17.10 5.71 2.82
N LEU A 304 17.57 4.48 3.00
CA LEU A 304 19.01 4.16 3.11
C LEU A 304 19.65 3.89 1.74
N ARG A 305 18.87 3.73 0.70
CA ARG A 305 19.39 3.52 -0.64
C ARG A 305 19.86 4.85 -1.22
N GLU A 306 21.13 4.91 -1.63
CA GLU A 306 21.75 6.03 -2.34
C GLU A 306 21.39 6.05 -3.84
#